data_6f9ca595a5ff6ff663e93b5f81a6fd93
#
_entry.id   6f9ca595a5ff6ff663e93b5f81a6fd93
#
_cell.length_a   1.000
_cell.length_b   1.000
_cell.length_c   1.000
_cell.angle_alpha   90.00
_cell.angle_beta   90.00
_cell.angle_gamma   90.00
#
_symmetry.space_group_name_H-M   'P 1'
#
loop_
_entity.id
_entity.type
_entity.pdbx_description
1 polymer ?
#
loop_
_entity_poly.entity_id
_entity_poly.type
_entity_poly.pdbx_seq_one_letter_code
_entity_poly.pdbx_strand_id
1 'polypeptide(L)'
;MKKYIGIFAAMLLCALLALSAFAAETVVYVNDGGTGDGSSASAPLGNMTEAISKVANGGKVVIVDTYTCAEEYREPTHKGDIIVTGGKYVFTNGAYNRWFLGGPGATTFENITFEYGAGSTSLFLAQYFPLNFGEGVVTPSEGKAYVVGGYQYADSVPLNDEPRYDADSHITIKSGTYWAVSGFSRGGSMEEYTGTSHITVNGGTISTVYGAAINGSYALNCEIIINDGNVQNV
;
A
#
# COMPACT_ATOMS: atom_id res chain seq x y z
N MET A 1 -53.95 0.09 21.38
CA MET A 1 -53.19 0.71 20.29
C MET A 1 -52.05 1.64 20.75
N LYS A 2 -52.25 2.58 21.69
CA LYS A 2 -51.19 3.51 22.10
C LYS A 2 -49.91 2.86 22.72
N LYS A 3 -50.03 1.71 23.40
CA LYS A 3 -48.86 1.00 24.00
C LYS A 3 -47.90 0.37 22.98
N TYR A 4 -48.39 -0.07 21.80
CA TYR A 4 -47.54 -0.71 20.77
C TYR A 4 -46.80 0.30 19.91
N ILE A 5 -47.31 1.52 19.76
CA ILE A 5 -46.66 2.61 19.02
C ILE A 5 -45.33 3.02 19.70
N GLY A 6 -45.32 3.05 21.04
CA GLY A 6 -44.09 3.37 21.79
C GLY A 6 -42.98 2.33 21.65
N ILE A 7 -43.37 1.04 21.62
CA ILE A 7 -42.41 -0.05 21.47
C ILE A 7 -41.80 -0.09 20.03
N PHE A 8 -42.63 0.17 19.02
CA PHE A 8 -42.15 0.26 17.63
C PHE A 8 -41.23 1.46 17.40
N ALA A 9 -41.54 2.63 17.99
CA ALA A 9 -40.70 3.82 17.91
C ALA A 9 -39.36 3.62 18.63
N ALA A 10 -39.33 2.92 19.78
CA ALA A 10 -38.08 2.60 20.50
C ALA A 10 -37.21 1.59 19.73
N MET A 11 -37.81 0.56 19.14
CA MET A 11 -37.07 -0.39 18.30
C MET A 11 -36.51 0.26 17.02
N LEU A 12 -37.25 1.14 16.38
CA LEU A 12 -36.79 1.88 15.20
C LEU A 12 -35.66 2.83 15.55
N LEU A 13 -35.73 3.50 16.71
CA LEU A 13 -34.66 4.37 17.20
C LEU A 13 -33.39 3.59 17.56
N CYS A 14 -33.50 2.42 18.19
CA CYS A 14 -32.38 1.53 18.45
C CYS A 14 -31.77 0.98 17.17
N ALA A 15 -32.57 0.64 16.15
CA ALA A 15 -32.08 0.20 14.85
C ALA A 15 -31.35 1.32 14.10
N LEU A 16 -31.85 2.57 14.17
CA LEU A 16 -31.18 3.73 13.59
C LEU A 16 -29.87 4.09 14.31
N LEU A 17 -29.79 3.92 15.63
CA LEU A 17 -28.56 4.11 16.40
C LEU A 17 -27.54 3.00 16.16
N ALA A 18 -28.00 1.75 15.92
CA ALA A 18 -27.10 0.65 15.57
C ALA A 18 -26.53 0.77 14.15
N LEU A 19 -27.24 1.39 13.20
CA LEU A 19 -26.72 1.65 11.85
C LEU A 19 -25.68 2.77 11.81
N SER A 20 -25.66 3.68 12.76
CA SER A 20 -24.65 4.74 12.84
C SER A 20 -23.30 4.26 13.39
N ALA A 21 -23.23 3.07 13.98
CA ALA A 21 -22.02 2.55 14.62
C ALA A 21 -21.00 1.91 13.63
N PHE A 22 -21.31 1.86 12.32
CA PHE A 22 -20.45 1.24 11.31
C PHE A 22 -20.27 2.08 10.04
N ALA A 23 -20.41 3.39 10.13
CA ALA A 23 -19.98 4.25 9.02
C ALA A 23 -18.45 4.19 8.97
N ALA A 24 -17.89 3.56 7.93
CA ALA A 24 -16.45 3.58 7.71
C ALA A 24 -15.97 5.03 7.57
N GLU A 25 -14.89 5.38 8.29
CA GLU A 25 -14.37 6.74 8.33
C GLU A 25 -13.67 7.08 7.01
N THR A 26 -13.90 8.26 6.49
CA THR A 26 -13.22 8.72 5.26
C THR A 26 -11.78 9.16 5.53
N VAL A 27 -11.46 9.54 6.77
CA VAL A 27 -10.11 9.88 7.22
C VAL A 27 -9.88 9.21 8.56
N VAL A 28 -8.79 8.47 8.69
CA VAL A 28 -8.35 7.82 9.92
C VAL A 28 -6.93 8.27 10.24
N TYR A 29 -6.71 8.73 11.46
CA TYR A 29 -5.40 9.22 11.90
C TYR A 29 -4.65 8.14 12.67
N VAL A 30 -3.34 8.03 12.41
CA VAL A 30 -2.45 7.06 13.07
C VAL A 30 -1.13 7.72 13.47
N ASN A 31 -0.55 7.28 14.57
CA ASN A 31 0.78 7.70 15.03
C ASN A 31 1.37 6.69 16.01
N ASP A 32 2.69 6.64 16.15
CA ASP A 32 3.33 5.81 17.17
C ASP A 32 2.80 6.13 18.56
N GLY A 33 2.47 5.09 19.31
CA GLY A 33 1.95 5.23 20.68
C GLY A 33 0.59 5.92 20.78
N GLY A 34 -0.11 6.12 19.68
CA GLY A 34 -1.47 6.65 19.67
C GLY A 34 -2.41 5.76 20.49
N THR A 35 -3.27 6.38 21.29
CA THR A 35 -4.25 5.68 22.15
C THR A 35 -5.69 6.15 21.89
N GLY A 36 -5.86 6.96 20.85
CA GLY A 36 -7.15 7.49 20.43
C GLY A 36 -7.95 6.51 19.58
N ASP A 37 -9.05 6.98 19.03
CA ASP A 37 -9.96 6.23 18.16
C ASP A 37 -9.69 6.41 16.66
N GLY A 38 -8.75 7.28 16.30
CA GLY A 38 -8.39 7.62 14.91
C GLY A 38 -9.24 8.72 14.28
N SER A 39 -10.23 9.26 14.97
CA SER A 39 -11.16 10.24 14.41
C SER A 39 -10.55 11.63 14.17
N SER A 40 -9.40 11.93 14.78
CA SER A 40 -8.69 13.20 14.61
C SER A 40 -7.19 13.08 14.83
N ALA A 41 -6.44 14.08 14.39
CA ALA A 41 -5.01 14.18 14.64
C ALA A 41 -4.63 14.27 16.13
N SER A 42 -5.55 14.72 16.99
CA SER A 42 -5.34 14.78 18.44
C SER A 42 -5.72 13.47 19.16
N ALA A 43 -6.37 12.54 18.47
CA ALA A 43 -6.76 11.23 18.98
C ALA A 43 -6.37 10.10 17.99
N PRO A 44 -5.09 10.00 17.58
CA PRO A 44 -4.67 9.02 16.59
C PRO A 44 -4.70 7.60 17.15
N LEU A 45 -4.94 6.62 16.27
CA LEU A 45 -4.69 5.21 16.56
C LEU A 45 -3.20 4.94 16.72
N GLY A 46 -2.85 3.93 17.51
CA GLY A 46 -1.48 3.41 17.63
C GLY A 46 -1.16 2.25 16.68
N ASN A 47 -2.10 1.85 15.84
CA ASN A 47 -1.96 0.65 15.00
C ASN A 47 -2.39 0.91 13.55
N MET A 48 -1.45 0.77 12.61
CA MET A 48 -1.66 0.98 11.18
C MET A 48 -2.66 -0.04 10.59
N THR A 49 -2.62 -1.29 11.03
CA THR A 49 -3.54 -2.34 10.57
C THR A 49 -4.98 -2.01 10.96
N GLU A 50 -5.19 -1.50 12.17
CA GLU A 50 -6.49 -1.02 12.61
C GLU A 50 -6.95 0.20 11.79
N ALA A 51 -6.05 1.15 11.54
CA ALA A 51 -6.36 2.34 10.74
C ALA A 51 -6.81 1.97 9.32
N ILE A 52 -6.07 1.08 8.63
CA ILE A 52 -6.44 0.61 7.29
C ILE A 52 -7.76 -0.18 7.32
N SER A 53 -8.00 -0.97 8.36
CA SER A 53 -9.26 -1.72 8.49
C SER A 53 -10.49 -0.83 8.73
N LYS A 54 -10.30 0.34 9.31
CA LYS A 54 -11.37 1.30 9.60
C LYS A 54 -11.68 2.25 8.45
N VAL A 55 -10.70 2.54 7.60
CA VAL A 55 -10.86 3.54 6.54
C VAL A 55 -11.86 3.08 5.48
N ALA A 56 -12.70 4.01 5.01
CA ALA A 56 -13.66 3.76 3.94
C ALA A 56 -12.95 3.58 2.58
N ASN A 57 -13.66 2.99 1.62
CA ASN A 57 -13.23 3.00 0.22
C ASN A 57 -13.03 4.43 -0.28
N GLY A 58 -11.87 4.71 -0.87
CA GLY A 58 -11.44 6.03 -1.29
C GLY A 58 -11.00 6.97 -0.16
N GLY A 59 -10.96 6.47 1.08
CA GLY A 59 -10.57 7.25 2.24
C GLY A 59 -9.06 7.30 2.47
N LYS A 60 -8.67 8.06 3.52
CA LYS A 60 -7.27 8.35 3.84
C LYS A 60 -6.87 7.84 5.21
N VAL A 61 -5.71 7.19 5.28
CA VAL A 61 -4.97 6.95 6.52
C VAL A 61 -3.89 8.02 6.63
N VAL A 62 -3.97 8.86 7.66
CA VAL A 62 -3.07 10.00 7.85
C VAL A 62 -2.11 9.71 9.00
N ILE A 63 -0.83 9.60 8.69
CA ILE A 63 0.23 9.55 9.71
C ILE A 63 0.41 10.98 10.23
N VAL A 64 0.14 11.19 11.53
CA VAL A 64 0.15 12.54 12.11
C VAL A 64 1.56 13.12 12.20
N ASP A 65 2.53 12.32 12.65
CA ASP A 65 3.93 12.69 12.76
C ASP A 65 4.82 11.55 12.28
N THR A 66 4.99 10.50 13.07
CA THR A 66 5.85 9.36 12.75
C THR A 66 5.15 8.05 13.07
N TYR A 67 5.28 7.08 12.20
CA TYR A 67 4.87 5.70 12.44
C TYR A 67 6.06 4.77 12.19
N THR A 68 6.46 4.02 13.21
CA THR A 68 7.62 3.14 13.17
C THR A 68 7.17 1.67 13.04
N CYS A 69 7.73 0.96 12.08
CA CYS A 69 7.49 -0.46 11.90
C CYS A 69 8.80 -1.24 12.13
N ALA A 70 8.80 -2.07 13.16
CA ALA A 70 9.95 -2.92 13.50
C ALA A 70 9.97 -4.25 12.73
N GLU A 71 8.91 -4.56 12.02
CA GLU A 71 8.73 -5.83 11.30
C GLU A 71 8.32 -5.56 9.85
N GLU A 72 8.12 -6.62 9.08
CA GLU A 72 7.47 -6.51 7.77
C GLU A 72 6.03 -6.07 7.97
N TYR A 73 5.62 -5.03 7.25
CA TYR A 73 4.24 -4.59 7.30
C TYR A 73 3.40 -5.32 6.25
N ARG A 74 2.32 -5.93 6.70
CA ARG A 74 1.32 -6.55 5.84
C ARG A 74 0.00 -5.84 6.04
N GLU A 75 -0.49 -5.21 4.98
CA GLU A 75 -1.81 -4.59 5.00
C GLU A 75 -2.89 -5.65 5.28
N PRO A 76 -3.89 -5.32 6.09
CA PRO A 76 -5.10 -6.15 6.18
C PRO A 76 -5.83 -6.11 4.84
N THR A 77 -6.59 -7.16 4.54
CA THR A 77 -7.44 -7.18 3.36
C THR A 77 -8.47 -6.04 3.43
N HIS A 78 -8.48 -5.19 2.43
CA HIS A 78 -9.46 -4.10 2.27
C HIS A 78 -10.13 -4.19 0.89
N LYS A 79 -11.40 -3.81 0.81
CA LYS A 79 -12.21 -4.02 -0.41
C LYS A 79 -12.19 -2.86 -1.38
N GLY A 80 -11.63 -1.74 -1.01
CA GLY A 80 -11.64 -0.53 -1.82
C GLY A 80 -10.28 0.15 -1.86
N ASP A 81 -10.21 1.23 -2.61
CA ASP A 81 -9.00 2.04 -2.71
C ASP A 81 -8.73 2.78 -1.42
N ILE A 82 -7.47 2.91 -1.05
CA ILE A 82 -7.03 3.66 0.12
C ILE A 82 -5.87 4.59 -0.23
N ILE A 83 -5.76 5.68 0.54
CA ILE A 83 -4.64 6.61 0.45
C ILE A 83 -3.93 6.62 1.80
N VAL A 84 -2.62 6.37 1.80
CA VAL A 84 -1.75 6.52 2.97
C VAL A 84 -0.94 7.80 2.79
N THR A 85 -1.04 8.73 3.72
CA THR A 85 -0.50 10.09 3.56
C THR A 85 -0.03 10.69 4.88
N GLY A 86 0.69 11.81 4.79
CA GLY A 86 1.17 12.58 5.94
C GLY A 86 2.44 12.01 6.56
N GLY A 87 3.02 12.73 7.48
CA GLY A 87 4.14 12.38 8.34
C GLY A 87 5.24 11.52 7.74
N LYS A 88 5.76 10.64 8.59
CA LYS A 88 6.85 9.71 8.25
C LYS A 88 6.48 8.26 8.56
N TYR A 89 6.85 7.38 7.68
CA TYR A 89 6.85 5.93 7.93
C TYR A 89 8.30 5.44 8.03
N VAL A 90 8.67 4.95 9.20
CA VAL A 90 10.06 4.56 9.51
C VAL A 90 10.16 3.05 9.56
N PHE A 91 10.93 2.46 8.67
CA PHE A 91 11.29 1.06 8.73
C PHE A 91 12.51 0.85 9.62
N THR A 92 12.42 -0.03 10.61
CA THR A 92 13.54 -0.34 11.52
C THR A 92 14.05 -1.77 11.43
N ASN A 93 13.48 -2.57 10.53
CA ASN A 93 13.83 -3.98 10.37
C ASN A 93 15.07 -4.19 9.49
N GLY A 94 16.25 -3.78 9.98
CA GLY A 94 17.55 -4.18 9.43
C GLY A 94 17.67 -4.23 7.90
N ALA A 95 18.03 -5.40 7.34
CA ALA A 95 18.42 -5.53 5.94
C ALA A 95 17.26 -5.48 4.93
N TYR A 96 16.05 -5.88 5.33
CA TYR A 96 14.88 -5.94 4.44
C TYR A 96 13.65 -5.34 5.11
N ASN A 97 13.28 -4.18 4.65
CA ASN A 97 12.08 -3.47 5.08
C ASN A 97 11.01 -3.71 4.02
N ARG A 98 9.88 -4.31 4.39
CA ARG A 98 8.85 -4.70 3.43
C ARG A 98 7.50 -4.13 3.77
N TRP A 99 6.81 -3.67 2.74
CA TRP A 99 5.40 -3.33 2.78
C TRP A 99 4.67 -4.22 1.77
N PHE A 100 3.79 -5.08 2.26
CA PHE A 100 2.93 -5.93 1.43
C PHE A 100 1.53 -5.34 1.35
N LEU A 101 1.01 -5.17 0.14
CA LEU A 101 -0.37 -4.75 -0.07
C LEU A 101 -1.34 -5.85 0.33
N GLY A 102 -2.50 -5.46 0.89
CA GLY A 102 -3.56 -6.37 1.30
C GLY A 102 -4.83 -6.30 0.46
N GLY A 103 -4.83 -5.49 -0.63
CA GLY A 103 -5.95 -5.13 -1.50
C GLY A 103 -6.98 -6.22 -1.75
N PRO A 104 -8.03 -6.08 -2.55
CA PRO A 104 -7.95 -5.87 -4.01
C PRO A 104 -8.03 -4.42 -4.48
N GLY A 105 -8.37 -3.47 -3.64
CA GLY A 105 -8.32 -2.05 -4.03
C GLY A 105 -6.89 -1.53 -4.17
N ALA A 106 -6.76 -0.36 -4.77
CA ALA A 106 -5.49 0.32 -4.93
C ALA A 106 -4.98 0.88 -3.59
N THR A 107 -3.68 0.72 -3.32
CA THR A 107 -3.00 1.50 -2.28
C THR A 107 -2.22 2.64 -2.93
N THR A 108 -2.53 3.86 -2.52
CA THR A 108 -1.85 5.07 -2.98
C THR A 108 -1.08 5.71 -1.83
N PHE A 109 0.21 5.92 -2.01
CA PHE A 109 1.03 6.74 -1.13
C PHE A 109 1.11 8.16 -1.70
N GLU A 110 0.84 9.18 -0.91
CA GLU A 110 0.99 10.59 -1.30
C GLU A 110 1.43 11.45 -0.12
N ASN A 111 2.25 12.49 -0.36
CA ASN A 111 2.70 13.42 0.68
C ASN A 111 3.22 12.71 1.94
N ILE A 112 4.01 11.68 1.77
CA ILE A 112 4.55 10.82 2.83
C ILE A 112 6.07 10.68 2.68
N THR A 113 6.77 10.66 3.80
CA THR A 113 8.20 10.36 3.83
C THR A 113 8.43 8.94 4.34
N PHE A 114 9.13 8.13 3.56
CA PHE A 114 9.65 6.84 4.01
C PHE A 114 11.09 7.01 4.50
N GLU A 115 11.39 6.49 5.68
CA GLU A 115 12.75 6.48 6.23
C GLU A 115 13.19 5.04 6.52
N TYR A 116 14.45 4.74 6.23
CA TYR A 116 15.10 3.47 6.56
C TYR A 116 16.62 3.69 6.65
N GLY A 117 17.33 2.81 7.37
CA GLY A 117 18.75 2.96 7.63
C GLY A 117 19.59 2.97 6.34
N ALA A 118 20.71 3.69 6.35
CA ALA A 118 21.68 3.71 5.26
C ALA A 118 22.11 2.27 4.91
N GLY A 119 22.18 1.96 3.61
CA GLY A 119 22.50 0.61 3.13
C GLY A 119 21.38 -0.41 3.23
N SER A 120 20.25 -0.06 3.84
CA SER A 120 19.06 -0.90 3.90
C SER A 120 18.33 -0.94 2.54
N THR A 121 17.55 -1.99 2.35
CA THR A 121 16.66 -2.16 1.22
C THR A 121 15.23 -2.09 1.68
N SER A 122 14.40 -1.27 1.05
CA SER A 122 12.94 -1.31 1.23
C SER A 122 12.28 -1.90 -0.01
N LEU A 123 11.23 -2.66 0.23
CA LEU A 123 10.45 -3.31 -0.82
C LEU A 123 8.97 -2.99 -0.63
N PHE A 124 8.37 -2.44 -1.66
CA PHE A 124 6.94 -2.26 -1.78
C PHE A 124 6.41 -3.35 -2.70
N LEU A 125 5.69 -4.29 -2.14
CA LEU A 125 5.24 -5.52 -2.79
C LEU A 125 3.75 -5.42 -3.07
N ALA A 126 3.39 -5.18 -4.30
CA ALA A 126 2.00 -4.91 -4.70
C ALA A 126 1.12 -6.18 -4.68
N GLN A 127 1.70 -7.38 -4.78
CA GLN A 127 0.98 -8.65 -4.78
C GLN A 127 -0.14 -8.69 -5.85
N TYR A 128 0.11 -8.10 -7.03
CA TYR A 128 -0.83 -7.89 -8.15
C TYR A 128 -2.01 -6.97 -7.84
N PHE A 129 -1.97 -6.22 -6.74
CA PHE A 129 -2.93 -5.14 -6.49
C PHE A 129 -2.38 -3.81 -7.03
N PRO A 130 -3.22 -2.86 -7.43
CA PRO A 130 -2.74 -1.59 -7.94
C PRO A 130 -1.97 -0.81 -6.87
N LEU A 131 -0.75 -0.37 -7.21
CA LEU A 131 0.14 0.38 -6.34
C LEU A 131 0.50 1.73 -6.97
N ASN A 132 0.21 2.80 -6.26
CA ASN A 132 0.46 4.14 -6.73
C ASN A 132 1.35 4.92 -5.76
N PHE A 133 2.39 5.57 -6.29
CA PHE A 133 3.17 6.60 -5.62
C PHE A 133 2.77 7.94 -6.23
N GLY A 134 1.90 8.67 -5.53
CA GLY A 134 1.35 9.96 -5.93
C GLY A 134 2.35 11.11 -5.76
N GLU A 135 1.82 12.32 -5.65
CA GLU A 135 2.65 13.50 -5.41
C GLU A 135 3.27 13.51 -4.01
N GLY A 136 4.43 14.14 -3.85
CA GLY A 136 5.04 14.41 -2.54
C GLY A 136 5.54 13.17 -1.79
N VAL A 137 5.70 12.02 -2.45
CA VAL A 137 6.36 10.86 -1.84
C VAL A 137 7.86 11.09 -1.80
N VAL A 138 8.46 10.92 -0.62
CA VAL A 138 9.90 11.01 -0.41
C VAL A 138 10.43 9.64 0.04
N THR A 139 11.43 9.15 -0.67
CA THR A 139 12.20 7.94 -0.31
C THR A 139 13.67 8.30 -0.19
N PRO A 140 14.45 7.74 0.77
CA PRO A 140 15.85 8.08 0.95
C PRO A 140 16.69 7.78 -0.29
N SER A 141 17.55 8.71 -0.67
CA SER A 141 18.51 8.54 -1.77
C SER A 141 19.65 7.58 -1.44
N GLU A 142 19.99 7.44 -0.16
CA GLU A 142 21.08 6.57 0.32
C GLU A 142 20.68 5.10 0.46
N GLY A 143 19.36 4.81 0.51
CA GLY A 143 18.82 3.47 0.54
C GLY A 143 18.39 3.00 -0.85
N LYS A 144 18.01 1.73 -0.93
CA LYS A 144 17.48 1.13 -2.17
C LYS A 144 16.00 0.85 -2.01
N ALA A 145 15.15 1.71 -2.56
CA ALA A 145 13.72 1.45 -2.69
C ALA A 145 13.44 0.63 -3.94
N TYR A 146 12.73 -0.48 -3.77
CA TYR A 146 12.23 -1.32 -4.86
C TYR A 146 10.71 -1.32 -4.85
N VAL A 147 10.12 -1.24 -6.02
CA VAL A 147 8.68 -1.42 -6.23
C VAL A 147 8.49 -2.67 -7.08
N VAL A 148 7.66 -3.58 -6.62
CA VAL A 148 7.46 -4.89 -7.23
C VAL A 148 5.96 -5.14 -7.40
N GLY A 149 5.51 -5.34 -8.64
CA GLY A 149 4.10 -5.50 -8.97
C GLY A 149 3.48 -6.81 -8.45
N GLY A 150 4.28 -7.87 -8.40
CA GLY A 150 3.88 -9.16 -7.82
C GLY A 150 4.57 -9.45 -6.49
N TYR A 151 5.34 -10.53 -6.43
CA TYR A 151 6.01 -11.00 -5.22
C TYR A 151 7.53 -10.79 -5.28
N GLN A 152 8.18 -10.79 -4.12
CA GLN A 152 9.64 -10.69 -4.05
C GLN A 152 10.31 -11.92 -4.70
N TYR A 153 9.79 -13.10 -4.41
CA TYR A 153 10.18 -14.39 -4.99
C TYR A 153 8.91 -15.18 -5.30
N ALA A 154 8.99 -16.09 -6.26
CA ALA A 154 7.86 -16.96 -6.61
C ALA A 154 7.34 -17.78 -5.41
N ASP A 155 8.23 -18.11 -4.47
CA ASP A 155 7.95 -18.83 -3.22
C ASP A 155 7.57 -17.94 -2.03
N SER A 156 7.58 -16.61 -2.19
CA SER A 156 7.17 -15.64 -1.16
C SER A 156 5.68 -15.33 -1.18
N VAL A 157 4.87 -16.23 -1.68
CA VAL A 157 3.42 -16.10 -1.75
C VAL A 157 2.83 -15.95 -0.34
N PRO A 158 1.81 -15.12 -0.13
CA PRO A 158 1.09 -15.08 1.14
C PRO A 158 0.63 -16.48 1.54
N LEU A 159 0.68 -16.78 2.83
CA LEU A 159 0.45 -18.11 3.42
C LEU A 159 -0.84 -18.84 2.99
N ASN A 160 -1.74 -18.19 2.28
CA ASN A 160 -3.05 -18.73 1.88
C ASN A 160 -3.41 -18.53 0.40
N ASP A 161 -2.50 -17.99 -0.43
CA ASP A 161 -2.78 -17.74 -1.85
C ASP A 161 -1.83 -18.52 -2.75
N GLU A 162 -2.36 -19.11 -3.81
CA GLU A 162 -1.58 -19.66 -4.91
C GLU A 162 -0.89 -18.52 -5.69
N PRO A 163 0.31 -18.75 -6.25
CA PRO A 163 0.95 -17.77 -7.12
C PRO A 163 0.03 -17.39 -8.28
N ARG A 164 -0.17 -16.09 -8.49
CA ARG A 164 -1.06 -15.55 -9.53
C ARG A 164 -0.25 -15.12 -10.75
N TYR A 165 0.35 -16.08 -11.45
CA TYR A 165 1.19 -15.80 -12.63
C TYR A 165 0.40 -15.25 -13.82
N ASP A 166 -0.93 -15.42 -13.84
CA ASP A 166 -1.87 -14.93 -14.85
C ASP A 166 -2.47 -13.55 -14.53
N ALA A 167 -2.18 -13.01 -13.36
CA ALA A 167 -2.73 -11.73 -12.95
C ALA A 167 -1.94 -10.56 -13.52
N ASP A 168 -2.66 -9.50 -13.92
CA ASP A 168 -2.05 -8.24 -14.30
C ASP A 168 -1.50 -7.51 -13.07
N SER A 169 -0.44 -6.74 -13.28
CA SER A 169 0.09 -5.83 -12.26
C SER A 169 0.02 -4.39 -12.72
N HIS A 170 -0.26 -3.47 -11.79
CA HIS A 170 -0.43 -2.05 -12.09
C HIS A 170 0.38 -1.20 -11.12
N ILE A 171 1.37 -0.47 -11.64
CA ILE A 171 2.23 0.42 -10.88
C ILE A 171 2.20 1.81 -11.51
N THR A 172 1.95 2.83 -10.69
CA THR A 172 2.04 4.23 -11.12
C THR A 172 3.00 4.99 -10.21
N ILE A 173 3.97 5.70 -10.79
CA ILE A 173 4.97 6.52 -10.07
C ILE A 173 4.83 7.97 -10.51
N LYS A 174 4.64 8.89 -9.57
CA LYS A 174 4.65 10.35 -9.79
C LYS A 174 5.77 11.07 -9.04
N SER A 175 6.25 10.51 -7.92
CA SER A 175 7.33 11.09 -7.15
C SER A 175 8.13 10.03 -6.41
N GLY A 176 9.21 10.41 -5.73
CA GLY A 176 10.11 9.51 -5.02
C GLY A 176 11.36 9.14 -5.81
N THR A 177 12.27 8.44 -5.14
CA THR A 177 13.52 7.91 -5.73
C THR A 177 13.59 6.41 -5.53
N TYR A 178 13.72 5.66 -6.62
CA TYR A 178 13.67 4.22 -6.63
C TYR A 178 14.89 3.62 -7.31
N TRP A 179 15.46 2.57 -6.70
CA TRP A 179 16.52 1.78 -7.32
C TRP A 179 15.98 0.96 -8.49
N ALA A 180 14.84 0.32 -8.31
CA ALA A 180 14.19 -0.40 -9.39
C ALA A 180 12.67 -0.46 -9.21
N VAL A 181 11.97 -0.47 -10.34
CA VAL A 181 10.54 -0.77 -10.45
C VAL A 181 10.42 -2.01 -11.35
N SER A 182 9.73 -3.03 -10.88
CA SER A 182 9.56 -4.30 -11.58
C SER A 182 8.08 -4.65 -11.72
N GLY A 183 7.67 -5.05 -12.92
CA GLY A 183 6.28 -5.39 -13.21
C GLY A 183 5.77 -6.59 -12.41
N PHE A 184 6.60 -7.61 -12.19
CA PHE A 184 6.15 -8.84 -11.51
C PHE A 184 6.99 -9.22 -10.30
N SER A 185 8.28 -9.55 -10.45
CA SER A 185 9.07 -10.06 -9.33
C SER A 185 10.43 -9.39 -9.20
N ARG A 186 11.06 -9.57 -8.03
CA ARG A 186 12.44 -9.15 -7.80
C ARG A 186 13.44 -10.29 -7.98
N GLY A 187 13.03 -11.50 -7.81
CA GLY A 187 13.89 -12.68 -7.94
C GLY A 187 13.07 -13.95 -7.89
N GLY A 188 13.68 -15.08 -8.06
CA GLY A 188 13.03 -16.38 -7.97
C GLY A 188 13.40 -17.35 -9.07
N SER A 189 12.68 -18.46 -9.13
CA SER A 189 12.75 -19.41 -10.22
C SER A 189 12.36 -18.78 -11.56
N MET A 190 12.73 -19.38 -12.66
CA MET A 190 12.37 -18.92 -14.01
C MET A 190 10.90 -19.24 -14.30
N GLU A 191 10.01 -18.49 -13.64
CA GLU A 191 8.57 -18.61 -13.85
C GLU A 191 8.12 -17.74 -15.02
N GLU A 192 7.17 -18.22 -15.79
CA GLU A 192 6.53 -17.47 -16.86
C GLU A 192 5.29 -16.75 -16.35
N TYR A 193 5.29 -15.44 -16.50
CA TYR A 193 4.11 -14.61 -16.19
C TYR A 193 3.29 -14.41 -17.46
N THR A 194 2.04 -14.87 -17.43
CA THR A 194 1.10 -14.76 -18.57
C THR A 194 0.20 -13.53 -18.47
N GLY A 195 0.09 -12.91 -17.28
CA GLY A 195 -0.52 -11.61 -17.12
C GLY A 195 0.28 -10.48 -17.76
N THR A 196 -0.28 -9.29 -17.79
CA THR A 196 0.36 -8.09 -18.32
C THR A 196 0.86 -7.19 -17.19
N SER A 197 2.12 -6.76 -17.26
CA SER A 197 2.59 -5.70 -16.37
C SER A 197 2.32 -4.34 -16.96
N HIS A 198 1.69 -3.44 -16.19
CA HIS A 198 1.45 -2.05 -16.55
C HIS A 198 2.23 -1.15 -15.61
N ILE A 199 3.28 -0.50 -16.13
CA ILE A 199 4.10 0.45 -15.37
C ILE A 199 3.96 1.82 -16.01
N THR A 200 3.45 2.79 -15.28
CA THR A 200 3.32 4.18 -15.71
C THR A 200 4.19 5.08 -14.84
N VAL A 201 5.12 5.80 -15.46
CA VAL A 201 6.00 6.77 -14.80
C VAL A 201 5.59 8.17 -15.25
N ASN A 202 5.07 8.96 -14.31
CA ASN A 202 4.64 10.34 -14.49
C ASN A 202 5.55 11.34 -13.74
N GLY A 203 6.67 10.87 -13.16
CA GLY A 203 7.61 11.67 -12.40
C GLY A 203 8.53 10.80 -11.54
N GLY A 204 9.30 11.43 -10.65
CA GLY A 204 10.26 10.77 -9.78
C GLY A 204 11.61 10.44 -10.45
N THR A 205 12.46 9.74 -9.72
CA THR A 205 13.78 9.26 -10.19
C THR A 205 13.88 7.75 -10.04
N ILE A 206 14.12 7.04 -11.12
CA ILE A 206 14.18 5.58 -11.14
C ILE A 206 15.46 5.15 -11.84
N SER A 207 16.27 4.33 -11.17
CA SER A 207 17.50 3.83 -11.78
C SER A 207 17.20 2.80 -12.89
N THR A 208 16.29 1.86 -12.65
CA THR A 208 15.92 0.88 -13.68
C THR A 208 14.45 0.47 -13.59
N VAL A 209 13.78 0.41 -14.73
CA VAL A 209 12.45 -0.17 -14.87
C VAL A 209 12.57 -1.52 -15.57
N TYR A 210 11.98 -2.55 -14.98
CA TYR A 210 11.92 -3.90 -15.53
C TYR A 210 10.46 -4.25 -15.86
N GLY A 211 10.15 -4.54 -17.11
CA GLY A 211 8.80 -4.94 -17.50
C GLY A 211 8.32 -6.20 -16.81
N ALA A 212 9.22 -7.18 -16.61
CA ALA A 212 8.89 -8.45 -15.95
C ALA A 212 9.50 -8.54 -14.56
N ALA A 213 10.75 -8.96 -14.46
CA ALA A 213 11.42 -9.25 -13.20
C ALA A 213 12.86 -8.76 -13.19
N ILE A 214 13.38 -8.50 -12.00
CA ILE A 214 14.77 -8.04 -11.85
C ILE A 214 15.75 -9.18 -12.11
N ASN A 215 15.43 -10.41 -11.69
CA ASN A 215 16.28 -11.59 -11.87
C ASN A 215 15.42 -12.83 -12.21
N GLY A 216 15.70 -13.46 -13.32
CA GLY A 216 15.36 -14.85 -13.61
C GLY A 216 13.96 -15.18 -14.12
N SER A 217 12.98 -14.29 -13.97
CA SER A 217 11.62 -14.52 -14.50
C SER A 217 11.37 -13.72 -15.77
N TYR A 218 10.47 -14.17 -16.60
CA TYR A 218 10.08 -13.48 -17.83
C TYR A 218 8.55 -13.34 -17.92
N ALA A 219 8.10 -12.33 -18.64
CA ALA A 219 6.69 -12.10 -18.90
C ALA A 219 6.44 -11.99 -20.40
N LEU A 220 5.29 -12.47 -20.84
CA LEU A 220 4.88 -12.39 -22.23
C LEU A 220 4.48 -10.96 -22.63
N ASN A 221 3.86 -10.23 -21.69
CA ASN A 221 3.32 -8.91 -21.97
C ASN A 221 3.78 -7.89 -20.92
N CYS A 222 4.40 -6.81 -21.41
CA CYS A 222 4.83 -5.69 -20.57
C CYS A 222 4.49 -4.37 -21.28
N GLU A 223 3.81 -3.49 -20.56
CA GLU A 223 3.54 -2.14 -21.00
C GLU A 223 4.23 -1.15 -20.07
N ILE A 224 5.17 -0.38 -20.60
CA ILE A 224 5.91 0.64 -19.86
C ILE A 224 5.66 1.98 -20.53
N ILE A 225 5.03 2.90 -19.80
CA ILE A 225 4.72 4.26 -20.25
C ILE A 225 5.52 5.23 -19.38
N ILE A 226 6.39 6.01 -20.01
CA ILE A 226 7.16 7.06 -19.34
C ILE A 226 6.72 8.39 -19.91
N ASN A 227 5.93 9.15 -19.15
CA ASN A 227 5.44 10.46 -19.52
C ASN A 227 6.35 11.58 -19.02
N ASP A 228 6.94 11.39 -17.81
CA ASP A 228 7.83 12.36 -17.17
C ASP A 228 8.72 11.62 -16.15
N GLY A 229 9.70 12.34 -15.57
CA GLY A 229 10.64 11.81 -14.59
C GLY A 229 12.01 11.49 -15.15
N ASN A 230 12.91 11.02 -14.28
CA ASN A 230 14.27 10.63 -14.63
C ASN A 230 14.42 9.10 -14.53
N VAL A 231 14.32 8.41 -15.66
CA VAL A 231 14.54 6.96 -15.76
C VAL A 231 15.85 6.70 -16.46
N GLN A 232 16.79 6.01 -15.79
CA GLN A 232 18.13 5.80 -16.34
C GLN A 232 18.19 4.58 -17.31
N ASN A 233 17.46 3.50 -16.98
CA ASN A 233 17.43 2.28 -17.78
C ASN A 233 16.00 1.69 -17.85
N VAL A 234 15.68 1.08 -19.00
CA VAL A 234 14.45 0.33 -19.23
C VAL A 234 14.78 -1.01 -19.85
#